data_d529631ee587aa836888a51b92bf2992
#
_entry.id   d529631ee587aa836888a51b92bf2992
#
_cell.length_a   1.000
_cell.length_b   1.000
_cell.length_c   1.000
_cell.angle_alpha   90.00
_cell.angle_beta   90.00
_cell.angle_gamma   90.00
#
_symmetry.space_group_name_H-M   'P 1'
#
loop_
_entity.id
_entity.type
_entity.pdbx_description
1 polymer ?
#
loop_
_entity_poly.entity_id
_entity_poly.type
_entity_poly.pdbx_seq_one_letter_code
_entity_poly.pdbx_strand_id
1 'polypeptide(L)'
;MLRAISHLPAGHGQGPAFDSVVLDHEQRRLRRKLLTTLGGGEVMVDFPQTVTLDHLGALQLDDGRLVDVIAAPELLYEVRGRDTAHLVRLAWHIGNRHTSAQLEAGRLLIKRDHVLRTMLEGLGAQVSEVREPFYAEHGAYHSHAEPGHALLAR
;
A
#
# COMPACT_ATOMS: atom_id res chain seq x y z
N MET A 1 -18.03 -17.11 12.72
CA MET A 1 -17.22 -16.02 12.15
C MET A 1 -15.83 -16.52 11.79
N LEU A 2 -15.37 -16.22 10.60
CA LEU A 2 -14.02 -16.57 10.17
C LEU A 2 -13.01 -15.63 10.81
N ARG A 3 -11.84 -16.16 11.15
CA ARG A 3 -10.81 -15.39 11.83
C ARG A 3 -9.45 -15.61 11.19
N ALA A 4 -8.77 -14.52 10.86
CA ALA A 4 -7.42 -14.54 10.31
C ALA A 4 -6.42 -14.09 11.37
N ILE A 5 -5.44 -14.93 11.67
CA ILE A 5 -4.44 -14.71 12.72
C ILE A 5 -3.04 -14.52 12.13
N SER A 6 -2.86 -14.81 10.86
CA SER A 6 -1.60 -14.63 10.14
C SER A 6 -1.88 -14.34 8.67
N HIS A 7 -0.82 -13.97 7.96
CA HIS A 7 -0.90 -13.66 6.54
C HIS A 7 0.32 -14.23 5.82
N LEU A 8 0.17 -14.38 4.50
CA LEU A 8 1.22 -14.91 3.63
C LEU A 8 1.59 -13.86 2.59
N PRO A 9 2.86 -13.79 2.19
CA PRO A 9 3.29 -12.86 1.13
C PRO A 9 2.82 -13.33 -0.24
N ALA A 10 2.95 -12.44 -1.23
CA ALA A 10 2.74 -12.81 -2.63
C ALA A 10 3.69 -13.96 -2.99
N GLY A 11 3.20 -14.88 -3.84
CA GLY A 11 4.01 -16.02 -4.26
C GLY A 11 4.19 -17.11 -3.21
N HIS A 12 3.32 -17.16 -2.21
CA HIS A 12 3.44 -18.12 -1.10
C HIS A 12 3.32 -19.59 -1.50
N GLY A 13 2.64 -19.91 -2.60
CA GLY A 13 2.52 -21.28 -3.08
C GLY A 13 1.75 -22.24 -2.18
N GLN A 14 0.93 -21.73 -1.26
CA GLN A 14 0.20 -22.56 -0.30
C GLN A 14 -1.15 -23.07 -0.82
N GLY A 15 -1.39 -22.93 -2.12
CA GLY A 15 -2.60 -23.39 -2.75
C GLY A 15 -3.66 -22.30 -2.93
N PRO A 16 -4.83 -22.66 -3.48
CA PRO A 16 -5.86 -21.70 -3.82
C PRO A 16 -6.60 -21.19 -2.57
N ALA A 17 -7.08 -19.97 -2.67
CA ALA A 17 -7.96 -19.39 -1.67
C ALA A 17 -9.43 -19.73 -2.01
N PHE A 18 -10.27 -19.77 -0.99
CA PHE A 18 -11.69 -20.00 -1.21
C PHE A 18 -12.47 -18.70 -1.47
N ASP A 19 -11.87 -17.54 -1.18
CA ASP A 19 -12.49 -16.23 -1.33
C ASP A 19 -11.40 -15.16 -1.45
N SER A 20 -11.79 -13.90 -1.63
CA SER A 20 -10.87 -12.77 -1.78
C SER A 20 -11.38 -11.54 -1.06
N VAL A 21 -10.46 -10.66 -0.67
CA VAL A 21 -10.77 -9.30 -0.22
C VAL A 21 -10.11 -8.32 -1.16
N VAL A 22 -10.79 -7.22 -1.48
CA VAL A 22 -10.26 -6.15 -2.35
C VAL A 22 -10.04 -4.93 -1.47
N LEU A 23 -8.78 -4.52 -1.33
CA LEU A 23 -8.39 -3.50 -0.36
C LEU A 23 -7.51 -2.45 -1.04
N ASP A 24 -7.75 -1.17 -0.72
CA ASP A 24 -6.87 -0.09 -1.15
C ASP A 24 -5.60 -0.07 -0.28
N HIS A 25 -4.69 0.87 -0.56
CA HIS A 25 -3.42 0.97 0.15
C HIS A 25 -3.62 1.13 1.67
N GLU A 26 -4.50 2.01 2.08
CA GLU A 26 -4.76 2.23 3.51
C GLU A 26 -5.39 1.02 4.17
N GLN A 27 -6.33 0.38 3.49
CA GLN A 27 -7.03 -0.80 4.00
C GLN A 27 -6.10 -2.02 4.12
N ARG A 28 -5.04 -2.09 3.29
CA ARG A 28 -4.06 -3.19 3.39
C ARG A 28 -3.14 -3.05 4.59
N ARG A 29 -3.10 -1.89 5.22
CA ARG A 29 -2.32 -1.68 6.44
C ARG A 29 -3.25 -1.81 7.63
N LEU A 30 -3.13 -2.90 8.37
CA LEU A 30 -4.10 -3.21 9.42
C LEU A 30 -3.50 -4.13 10.50
N ARG A 31 -4.15 -4.17 11.62
CA ARG A 31 -3.87 -5.09 12.72
C ARG A 31 -5.12 -5.85 13.13
N ARG A 32 -6.19 -5.15 13.50
CA ARG A 32 -7.47 -5.74 13.86
C ARG A 32 -8.55 -5.05 13.07
N LYS A 33 -9.28 -5.82 12.28
CA LYS A 33 -10.36 -5.26 11.46
C LYS A 33 -11.27 -6.36 10.97
N LEU A 34 -12.55 -6.04 10.92
CA LEU A 34 -13.54 -6.90 10.27
C LEU A 34 -13.56 -6.56 8.78
N LEU A 35 -13.29 -7.55 7.95
CA LEU A 35 -13.29 -7.40 6.49
C LEU A 35 -14.46 -8.16 5.89
N THR A 36 -15.00 -7.61 4.81
CA THR A 36 -16.02 -8.30 4.00
C THR A 36 -15.35 -8.86 2.75
N THR A 37 -15.59 -10.13 2.47
CA THR A 37 -15.03 -10.79 1.28
C THR A 37 -15.91 -10.54 0.07
N LEU A 38 -15.35 -10.82 -1.12
CA LEU A 38 -16.12 -10.73 -2.37
C LEU A 38 -17.32 -11.69 -2.38
N GLY A 39 -17.20 -12.82 -1.72
CA GLY A 39 -18.29 -13.77 -1.58
C GLY A 39 -19.36 -13.37 -0.58
N GLY A 40 -19.20 -12.23 0.09
CA GLY A 40 -20.17 -11.70 1.06
C GLY A 40 -19.95 -12.18 2.49
N GLY A 41 -18.91 -12.98 2.74
CA GLY A 41 -18.58 -13.42 4.09
C GLY A 41 -17.82 -12.35 4.87
N GLU A 42 -17.68 -12.58 6.16
CA GLU A 42 -16.93 -11.70 7.03
C GLU A 42 -15.73 -12.42 7.64
N VAL A 43 -14.60 -11.72 7.69
CA VAL A 43 -13.36 -12.22 8.30
C VAL A 43 -12.88 -11.22 9.33
N MET A 44 -12.74 -11.67 10.57
CA MET A 44 -12.12 -10.86 11.60
C MET A 44 -10.60 -11.06 11.52
N VAL A 45 -9.89 -10.02 11.15
CA VAL A 45 -8.43 -10.01 11.18
C VAL A 45 -7.99 -9.62 12.58
N ASP A 46 -7.07 -10.41 13.13
CA ASP A 46 -6.53 -10.14 14.47
C ASP A 46 -5.05 -10.54 14.48
N PHE A 47 -4.20 -9.61 14.09
CA PHE A 47 -2.76 -9.81 14.06
C PHE A 47 -2.09 -9.29 15.33
N PRO A 48 -0.94 -9.85 15.71
CA PRO A 48 -0.18 -9.36 16.87
C PRO A 48 0.41 -7.97 16.65
N GLN A 49 0.64 -7.57 15.40
CA GLN A 49 1.22 -6.28 15.03
C GLN A 49 0.54 -5.75 13.79
N THR A 50 0.66 -4.44 13.57
CA THR A 50 0.21 -3.83 12.32
C THR A 50 1.10 -4.32 11.18
N VAL A 51 0.47 -4.79 10.11
CA VAL A 51 1.15 -5.25 8.90
C VAL A 51 0.59 -4.56 7.68
N THR A 52 1.33 -4.58 6.59
CA THR A 52 0.84 -4.20 5.27
C THR A 52 0.73 -5.46 4.43
N LEU A 53 -0.48 -5.74 3.97
CA LEU A 53 -0.74 -6.94 3.18
C LEU A 53 -0.27 -6.74 1.74
N ASP A 54 0.34 -7.78 1.17
CA ASP A 54 0.76 -7.78 -0.23
C ASP A 54 -0.42 -8.01 -1.16
N HIS A 55 -0.40 -7.36 -2.30
CA HIS A 55 -1.23 -7.78 -3.43
C HIS A 55 -0.86 -9.22 -3.83
N LEU A 56 -1.85 -10.07 -3.99
CA LEU A 56 -1.69 -11.51 -4.25
C LEU A 56 -1.06 -12.28 -3.09
N GLY A 57 -0.96 -11.67 -1.93
CA GLY A 57 -0.77 -12.39 -0.68
C GLY A 57 -2.10 -12.97 -0.21
N ALA A 58 -2.12 -13.51 0.99
CA ALA A 58 -3.32 -14.14 1.53
C ALA A 58 -3.44 -13.92 3.03
N LEU A 59 -4.69 -13.87 3.49
CA LEU A 59 -5.02 -14.04 4.90
C LEU A 59 -5.10 -15.53 5.17
N GLN A 60 -4.49 -15.98 6.25
CA GLN A 60 -4.57 -17.39 6.66
C GLN A 60 -5.54 -17.49 7.83
N LEU A 61 -6.62 -18.23 7.61
CA LEU A 61 -7.65 -18.42 8.62
C LEU A 61 -7.20 -19.46 9.64
N ASP A 62 -7.79 -19.39 10.82
CA ASP A 62 -7.48 -20.35 11.90
C ASP A 62 -7.90 -21.80 11.57
N ASP A 63 -8.74 -21.99 10.57
CA ASP A 63 -9.11 -23.33 10.06
C ASP A 63 -8.22 -23.79 8.90
N GLY A 64 -7.19 -23.01 8.55
CA GLY A 64 -6.23 -23.35 7.50
C GLY A 64 -6.59 -22.87 6.11
N ARG A 65 -7.82 -22.37 5.88
CA ARG A 65 -8.22 -21.83 4.59
C ARG A 65 -7.57 -20.48 4.33
N LEU A 66 -7.51 -20.10 3.07
CA LEU A 66 -6.89 -18.85 2.64
C LEU A 66 -7.92 -17.92 2.01
N VAL A 67 -7.71 -16.61 2.22
CA VAL A 67 -8.46 -15.55 1.55
C VAL A 67 -7.44 -14.69 0.82
N ASP A 68 -7.54 -14.59 -0.50
CA ASP A 68 -6.62 -13.80 -1.31
C ASP A 68 -6.79 -12.31 -1.04
N VAL A 69 -5.68 -11.58 -1.10
CA VAL A 69 -5.67 -10.14 -1.00
C VAL A 69 -5.46 -9.54 -2.38
N ILE A 70 -6.41 -8.73 -2.83
CA ILE A 70 -6.36 -8.04 -4.12
C ILE A 70 -6.25 -6.54 -3.86
N ALA A 71 -5.24 -5.90 -4.41
CA ALA A 71 -5.09 -4.46 -4.30
C ALA A 71 -6.11 -3.76 -5.20
N ALA A 72 -6.97 -2.94 -4.60
CA ALA A 72 -7.97 -2.17 -5.33
C ALA A 72 -7.29 -1.09 -6.18
N PRO A 73 -7.77 -0.86 -7.42
CA PRO A 73 -7.33 0.31 -8.18
C PRO A 73 -7.72 1.60 -7.45
N GLU A 74 -6.84 2.60 -7.52
CA GLU A 74 -7.05 3.89 -6.85
C GLU A 74 -6.86 5.03 -7.84
N LEU A 75 -7.43 6.18 -7.51
CA LEU A 75 -7.28 7.38 -8.31
C LEU A 75 -5.96 8.06 -7.94
N LEU A 76 -5.01 8.05 -8.86
CA LEU A 76 -3.65 8.51 -8.62
C LEU A 76 -3.23 9.55 -9.66
N TYR A 77 -2.16 10.28 -9.33
CA TYR A 77 -1.38 11.02 -10.30
C TYR A 77 -0.13 10.23 -10.65
N GLU A 78 0.14 10.13 -11.96
CA GLU A 78 1.42 9.68 -12.45
C GLU A 78 2.30 10.92 -12.66
N VAL A 79 3.47 10.92 -12.06
CA VAL A 79 4.41 12.04 -12.08
C VAL A 79 5.65 11.62 -12.85
N ARG A 80 5.97 12.33 -13.93
CA ARG A 80 7.15 12.08 -14.76
C ARG A 80 8.06 13.30 -14.75
N GLY A 81 9.36 13.05 -14.78
CA GLY A 81 10.37 14.07 -14.92
C GLY A 81 10.94 14.13 -16.33
N ARG A 82 11.76 15.14 -16.60
CA ARG A 82 12.48 15.29 -17.89
C ARG A 82 13.54 14.21 -18.08
N ASP A 83 14.13 13.80 -16.96
CA ASP A 83 15.19 12.79 -16.90
C ASP A 83 15.25 12.19 -15.49
N THR A 84 16.14 11.25 -15.29
CA THR A 84 16.29 10.56 -13.99
C THR A 84 16.65 11.54 -12.87
N ALA A 85 17.54 12.46 -13.11
CA ALA A 85 17.96 13.45 -12.10
C ALA A 85 16.79 14.32 -11.67
N HIS A 86 15.96 14.75 -12.62
CA HIS A 86 14.77 15.54 -12.34
C HIS A 86 13.76 14.72 -11.53
N LEU A 87 13.54 13.46 -11.93
CA LEU A 87 12.61 12.57 -11.23
C LEU A 87 13.03 12.35 -9.78
N VAL A 88 14.32 12.19 -9.52
CA VAL A 88 14.85 12.04 -8.16
C VAL A 88 14.55 13.29 -7.32
N ARG A 89 14.70 14.47 -7.91
CA ARG A 89 14.38 15.73 -7.22
C ARG A 89 12.90 15.84 -6.91
N LEU A 90 12.04 15.43 -7.84
CA LEU A 90 10.60 15.41 -7.61
C LEU A 90 10.24 14.47 -6.47
N ALA A 91 10.88 13.30 -6.42
CA ALA A 91 10.68 12.36 -5.32
C ALA A 91 11.07 12.97 -3.97
N TRP A 92 12.19 13.72 -3.93
CA TRP A 92 12.61 14.40 -2.72
C TRP A 92 11.56 15.42 -2.24
N HIS A 93 11.02 16.22 -3.18
CA HIS A 93 9.99 17.20 -2.83
C HIS A 93 8.72 16.55 -2.29
N ILE A 94 8.30 15.44 -2.90
CA ILE A 94 7.14 14.68 -2.42
C ILE A 94 7.40 14.14 -1.01
N GLY A 95 8.55 13.52 -0.80
CA GLY A 95 8.93 12.97 0.50
C GLY A 95 9.05 14.05 1.58
N ASN A 96 9.54 15.22 1.19
CA ASN A 96 9.68 16.35 2.11
C ASN A 96 8.31 16.86 2.62
N ARG A 97 7.25 16.55 1.93
CA ARG A 97 5.89 16.88 2.35
C ARG A 97 5.19 15.72 3.08
N HIS A 98 5.92 14.68 3.39
CA HIS A 98 5.42 13.49 4.09
C HIS A 98 4.25 12.82 3.37
N THR A 99 4.26 12.89 2.06
CA THR A 99 3.22 12.30 1.20
C THR A 99 3.62 10.89 0.81
N SER A 100 2.69 9.94 0.93
CA SER A 100 2.91 8.59 0.45
C SER A 100 3.12 8.58 -1.05
N ALA A 101 4.11 7.84 -1.52
CA ALA A 101 4.44 7.76 -2.93
C ALA A 101 4.90 6.34 -3.31
N GLN A 102 4.55 5.92 -4.51
CA GLN A 102 5.11 4.74 -5.14
C GLN A 102 6.24 5.18 -6.06
N LEU A 103 7.42 4.61 -5.86
CA LEU A 103 8.63 5.01 -6.58
C LEU A 103 8.97 3.94 -7.62
N GLU A 104 9.01 4.34 -8.88
CA GLU A 104 9.43 3.50 -10.00
C GLU A 104 10.56 4.21 -10.75
N ALA A 105 11.31 3.45 -11.53
CA ALA A 105 12.47 4.00 -12.24
C ALA A 105 12.11 5.11 -13.23
N GLY A 106 10.91 5.07 -13.80
CA GLY A 106 10.49 6.02 -14.84
C GLY A 106 9.35 6.93 -14.43
N ARG A 107 8.77 6.74 -13.25
CA ARG A 107 7.63 7.55 -12.79
C ARG A 107 7.43 7.43 -11.30
N LEU A 108 6.68 8.37 -10.75
CA LEU A 108 6.20 8.30 -9.37
C LEU A 108 4.68 8.28 -9.40
N LEU A 109 4.07 7.64 -8.42
CA LEU A 109 2.62 7.69 -8.23
C LEU A 109 2.32 8.25 -6.85
N ILE A 110 1.32 9.11 -6.79
CA ILE A 110 0.80 9.67 -5.54
C ILE A 110 -0.72 9.68 -5.61
N LYS A 111 -1.37 9.74 -4.46
CA LYS A 111 -2.81 9.99 -4.42
C LYS A 111 -3.10 11.39 -4.95
N ARG A 112 -4.26 11.58 -5.56
CA ARG A 112 -4.63 12.86 -6.15
C ARG A 112 -4.79 13.92 -5.07
N ASP A 113 -4.03 14.99 -5.24
CA ASP A 113 -4.01 16.14 -4.36
C ASP A 113 -3.69 17.37 -5.20
N HIS A 114 -4.63 18.29 -5.26
CA HIS A 114 -4.51 19.47 -6.12
C HIS A 114 -3.31 20.33 -5.76
N VAL A 115 -3.02 20.49 -4.48
CA VAL A 115 -1.88 21.31 -4.02
C VAL A 115 -0.56 20.69 -4.46
N LEU A 116 -0.43 19.37 -4.31
CA LEU A 116 0.76 18.65 -4.77
C LEU A 116 0.93 18.73 -6.27
N ARG A 117 -0.16 18.58 -7.02
CA ARG A 117 -0.12 18.69 -8.47
C ARG A 117 0.43 20.06 -8.90
N THR A 118 -0.10 21.12 -8.32
CA THR A 118 0.35 22.49 -8.63
C THR A 118 1.84 22.67 -8.32
N MET A 119 2.28 22.18 -7.18
CA MET A 119 3.69 22.23 -6.80
C MET A 119 4.58 21.48 -7.81
N LEU A 120 4.19 20.26 -8.16
CA LEU A 120 4.97 19.41 -9.05
C LEU A 120 5.03 19.98 -10.47
N GLU A 121 3.93 20.51 -10.97
CA GLU A 121 3.89 21.17 -12.28
C GLU A 121 4.76 22.43 -12.26
N GLY A 122 4.75 23.17 -11.17
CA GLY A 122 5.64 24.30 -10.97
C GLY A 122 7.13 23.94 -10.97
N LEU A 123 7.45 22.71 -10.60
CA LEU A 123 8.82 22.17 -10.65
C LEU A 123 9.15 21.52 -12.00
N GLY A 124 8.25 21.64 -12.98
CA GLY A 124 8.48 21.14 -14.32
C GLY A 124 8.06 19.70 -14.55
N ALA A 125 7.35 19.10 -13.61
CA ALA A 125 6.87 17.73 -13.76
C ALA A 125 5.71 17.65 -14.75
N GLN A 126 5.59 16.49 -15.38
CA GLN A 126 4.41 16.11 -16.13
C GLN A 126 3.50 15.26 -15.21
N VAL A 127 2.29 15.74 -14.96
CA VAL A 127 1.35 15.08 -14.06
C VAL A 127 0.13 14.63 -14.84
N SER A 128 -0.17 13.35 -14.80
CA SER A 128 -1.31 12.74 -15.50
C SER A 128 -2.19 12.00 -14.51
N GLU A 129 -3.47 11.90 -14.79
CA GLU A 129 -4.40 11.11 -14.00
C GLU A 129 -4.38 9.66 -14.46
N VAL A 130 -4.22 8.74 -13.50
CA VAL A 130 -4.27 7.31 -13.76
C VAL A 130 -5.14 6.63 -12.70
N ARG A 131 -5.56 5.41 -12.99
CA ARG A 131 -6.30 4.58 -12.03
C ARG A 131 -5.68 3.20 -12.03
N GLU A 132 -4.96 2.89 -10.97
CA GLU A 132 -4.26 1.61 -10.81
C GLU A 132 -4.01 1.34 -9.34
N PRO A 133 -3.64 0.10 -8.97
CA PRO A 133 -3.28 -0.19 -7.58
C PRO A 133 -2.13 0.68 -7.10
N PHE A 134 -2.15 1.01 -5.83
CA PHE A 134 -1.13 1.88 -5.22
C PHE A 134 -0.27 1.09 -4.25
N TYR A 135 1.03 1.07 -4.51
CA TYR A 135 2.04 0.39 -3.69
C TYR A 135 3.04 1.41 -3.17
N ALA A 136 2.61 2.19 -2.17
CA ALA A 136 3.45 3.24 -1.61
C ALA A 136 4.70 2.67 -0.93
N GLU A 137 5.80 3.42 -1.01
CA GLU A 137 7.02 3.09 -0.29
C GLU A 137 6.75 3.08 1.21
N HIS A 138 7.40 2.17 1.91
CA HIS A 138 7.42 2.17 3.36
C HIS A 138 8.57 3.04 3.83
N GLY A 139 8.35 3.82 4.89
CA GLY A 139 9.44 4.51 5.56
C GLY A 139 10.39 3.50 6.21
N ALA A 140 11.61 3.92 6.46
CA ALA A 140 12.64 3.04 7.02
C ALA A 140 12.22 2.36 8.33
N TYR A 141 11.35 3.02 9.10
CA TYR A 141 10.87 2.51 10.39
C TYR A 141 9.39 2.13 10.38
N HIS A 142 8.79 2.10 9.19
CA HIS A 142 7.34 1.94 9.03
C HIS A 142 6.83 0.60 9.55
N SER A 143 7.56 -0.49 9.29
CA SER A 143 7.15 -1.83 9.68
C SER A 143 7.49 -2.16 11.14
N HIS A 144 8.20 -1.30 11.83
CA HIS A 144 8.58 -1.51 13.23
C HIS A 144 7.49 -0.99 14.15
N ALA A 145 6.96 -1.86 14.96
CA ALA A 145 5.88 -1.52 15.87
C ALA A 145 6.37 -0.98 17.20
N GLU A 146 7.65 -1.14 17.52
CA GLU A 146 8.20 -0.75 18.80
C GLU A 146 8.29 0.77 18.92
N PRO A 147 7.74 1.34 19.99
CA PRO A 147 7.81 2.79 20.20
C PRO A 147 9.24 3.35 20.20
N GLY A 148 10.22 2.55 20.61
CA GLY A 148 11.62 2.95 20.62
C GLY A 148 12.16 3.30 19.24
N HIS A 149 11.68 2.64 18.20
CA HIS A 149 12.09 2.94 16.83
C HIS A 149 11.62 4.32 16.40
N ALA A 150 10.44 4.72 16.80
CA ALA A 150 9.95 6.05 16.50
C ALA A 150 10.84 7.14 17.10
N LEU A 151 11.43 6.88 18.26
CA LEU A 151 12.35 7.80 18.89
C LEU A 151 13.70 7.83 18.18
N LEU A 152 14.17 6.69 17.74
CA LEU A 152 15.46 6.58 17.03
C LEU A 152 15.41 7.11 15.62
N ALA A 153 14.24 7.20 15.04
CA ALA A 153 14.05 7.69 13.68
C ALA A 153 14.28 9.20 13.52
N ARG A 154 14.50 9.89 14.58
CA ARG A 154 14.69 11.36 14.57
C ARG A 154 16.12 11.76 14.34
#